data_3bda8c3205f0759b5eeebe101e1ac897
#
_entry.id   3bda8c3205f0759b5eeebe101e1ac897
#
_cell.length_a   1.000
_cell.length_b   1.000
_cell.length_c   1.000
_cell.angle_alpha   90.00
_cell.angle_beta   90.00
_cell.angle_gamma   90.00
#
_symmetry.space_group_name_H-M   'P 1'
#
loop_
_entity.id
_entity.type
_entity.pdbx_description
1 polymer ?
#
loop_
_entity_poly.entity_id
_entity_poly.type
_entity_poly.pdbx_seq_one_letter_code
_entity_poly.pdbx_strand_id
1 'polypeptide(L)'
;MSMTPLQLVAEAQAQIQQIDIPGANAHIAAGGAVIDVREPAEYLAGHLSGAINIPRGLLEFKIGDFTALSHKDTSIVLYCKTSGRAALAALNLQRMGYENIRSLAGGFDAWVSGGQKVVMETDITQYG
;
A
#
# COMPACT_ATOMS: atom_id res chain seq x y z
N MET A 1 -19.50 2.00 -23.12
CA MET A 1 -19.04 3.00 -22.14
C MET A 1 -17.62 2.71 -21.73
N SER A 2 -16.83 3.73 -21.64
CA SER A 2 -15.41 3.57 -21.29
C SER A 2 -15.06 4.46 -20.10
N MET A 3 -14.00 4.09 -19.39
CA MET A 3 -13.49 4.84 -18.24
C MET A 3 -12.01 5.14 -18.45
N THR A 4 -11.60 6.32 -18.03
CA THR A 4 -10.19 6.68 -18.00
C THR A 4 -9.55 6.09 -16.72
N PRO A 5 -8.20 5.99 -16.65
CA PRO A 5 -7.53 5.59 -15.41
C PRO A 5 -7.91 6.49 -14.23
N LEU A 6 -8.02 7.80 -14.46
CA LEU A 6 -8.42 8.73 -13.39
C LEU A 6 -9.83 8.44 -12.88
N GLN A 7 -10.74 8.07 -13.76
CA GLN A 7 -12.11 7.72 -13.37
C GLN A 7 -12.14 6.42 -12.55
N LEU A 8 -11.35 5.42 -12.95
CA LEU A 8 -11.24 4.18 -12.17
C LEU A 8 -10.69 4.46 -10.77
N VAL A 9 -9.66 5.29 -10.68
CA VAL A 9 -9.07 5.66 -9.39
C VAL A 9 -10.07 6.43 -8.53
N ALA A 10 -10.78 7.39 -9.11
CA ALA A 10 -11.78 8.16 -8.38
C ALA A 10 -12.91 7.27 -7.85
N GLU A 11 -13.34 6.30 -8.64
CA GLU A 11 -14.35 5.34 -8.20
C GLU A 11 -13.86 4.48 -7.05
N ALA A 12 -12.61 4.02 -7.13
CA ALA A 12 -12.00 3.24 -6.05
C ALA A 12 -11.87 4.09 -4.79
N GLN A 13 -11.38 5.32 -4.90
CA GLN A 13 -11.21 6.22 -3.75
C GLN A 13 -12.53 6.52 -3.04
N ALA A 14 -13.63 6.53 -3.76
CA ALA A 14 -14.95 6.73 -3.14
C ALA A 14 -15.39 5.55 -2.28
N GLN A 15 -14.79 4.38 -2.45
CA GLN A 15 -15.20 3.15 -1.77
C GLN A 15 -14.19 2.65 -0.74
N ILE A 16 -13.02 3.27 -0.64
CA ILE A 16 -11.98 2.87 0.29
C ILE A 16 -11.76 3.95 1.35
N GLN A 17 -11.02 3.59 2.40
CA GLN A 17 -10.57 4.54 3.39
C GLN A 17 -9.17 4.99 3.06
N GLN A 18 -8.88 6.27 3.29
CA GLN A 18 -7.55 6.83 3.18
C GLN A 18 -7.03 7.24 4.55
N ILE A 19 -5.72 7.26 4.70
CA ILE A 19 -5.06 7.66 5.94
C ILE A 19 -4.02 8.74 5.60
N ASP A 20 -3.89 9.73 6.48
CA ASP A 20 -2.88 10.77 6.33
C ASP A 20 -1.54 10.33 6.97
N ILE A 21 -0.52 11.18 6.85
CA ILE A 21 0.80 10.86 7.39
C ILE A 21 0.78 10.67 8.90
N PRO A 22 0.17 11.54 9.71
CA PRO A 22 0.08 11.28 11.16
C PRO A 22 -0.59 9.95 11.48
N GLY A 23 -1.67 9.63 10.78
CA GLY A 23 -2.37 8.37 10.96
C GLY A 23 -1.52 7.17 10.57
N ALA A 24 -0.77 7.28 9.47
CA ALA A 24 0.14 6.22 9.05
C ALA A 24 1.27 6.01 10.06
N ASN A 25 1.82 7.09 10.59
CA ASN A 25 2.84 6.99 11.63
C ASN A 25 2.31 6.30 12.88
N ALA A 26 1.10 6.61 13.30
CA ALA A 26 0.47 5.95 14.45
C ALA A 26 0.25 4.46 14.18
N HIS A 27 -0.18 4.11 12.97
CA HIS A 27 -0.38 2.73 12.54
C HIS A 27 0.94 1.94 12.59
N ILE A 28 2.01 2.53 12.07
CA ILE A 28 3.35 1.91 12.07
C ILE A 28 3.84 1.74 13.51
N ALA A 29 3.69 2.77 14.34
CA ALA A 29 4.12 2.73 15.74
C ALA A 29 3.39 1.63 16.53
N ALA A 30 2.15 1.35 16.17
CA ALA A 30 1.36 0.29 16.79
C ALA A 30 1.68 -1.11 16.23
N GLY A 31 2.65 -1.22 15.33
CA GLY A 31 3.02 -2.49 14.73
C GLY A 31 2.16 -2.92 13.55
N GLY A 32 1.38 -2.01 12.97
CA GLY A 32 0.52 -2.30 11.83
C GLY A 32 1.33 -2.61 10.56
N ALA A 33 0.76 -3.43 9.69
CA ALA A 33 1.41 -3.83 8.45
C ALA A 33 1.35 -2.73 7.40
N VAL A 34 2.41 -2.64 6.58
CA VAL A 34 2.48 -1.69 5.47
C VAL A 34 2.88 -2.43 4.21
N ILE A 35 2.14 -2.22 3.13
CA ILE A 35 2.45 -2.84 1.84
C ILE A 35 2.77 -1.74 0.83
N ASP A 36 3.93 -1.87 0.18
CA ASP A 36 4.34 -1.04 -0.95
C ASP A 36 3.93 -1.78 -2.22
N VAL A 37 2.97 -1.23 -2.95
CA VAL A 37 2.46 -1.88 -4.17
C VAL A 37 3.15 -1.37 -5.45
N ARG A 38 4.24 -0.61 -5.29
CA ARG A 38 5.05 -0.15 -6.43
C ARG A 38 5.89 -1.31 -6.97
N GLU A 39 6.56 -1.06 -8.08
CA GLU A 39 7.45 -2.05 -8.67
C GLU A 39 8.73 -2.20 -7.83
N PRO A 40 9.41 -3.36 -7.90
CA PRO A 40 10.60 -3.61 -7.07
C PRO A 40 11.69 -2.54 -7.18
N ALA A 41 11.93 -2.00 -8.37
CA ALA A 41 12.95 -0.97 -8.55
C ALA A 41 12.60 0.31 -7.79
N GLU A 42 11.32 0.67 -7.73
CA GLU A 42 10.86 1.83 -6.94
C GLU A 42 11.10 1.59 -5.45
N TYR A 43 10.75 0.39 -4.98
CA TYR A 43 10.94 0.00 -3.58
C TYR A 43 12.42 0.04 -3.17
N LEU A 44 13.30 -0.51 -4.00
CA LEU A 44 14.74 -0.54 -3.69
C LEU A 44 15.34 0.86 -3.63
N ALA A 45 14.82 1.79 -4.40
CA ALA A 45 15.30 3.18 -4.41
C ALA A 45 14.91 3.94 -3.14
N GLY A 46 13.93 3.43 -2.39
CA GLY A 46 13.51 4.03 -1.13
C GLY A 46 12.08 3.63 -0.81
N HIS A 47 11.81 3.36 0.47
CA HIS A 47 10.49 2.93 0.91
C HIS A 47 10.28 3.25 2.39
N LEU A 48 9.05 3.09 2.87
CA LEU A 48 8.73 3.25 4.28
C LEU A 48 9.35 2.10 5.06
N SER A 49 9.89 2.40 6.24
CA SER A 49 10.50 1.37 7.10
C SER A 49 9.49 0.28 7.42
N GLY A 50 9.91 -0.97 7.24
CA GLY A 50 9.08 -2.15 7.52
C GLY A 50 8.05 -2.48 6.44
N ALA A 51 7.99 -1.72 5.36
CA ALA A 51 7.06 -2.00 4.27
C ALA A 51 7.43 -3.30 3.55
N ILE A 52 6.42 -4.09 3.24
CA ILE A 52 6.56 -5.30 2.45
C ILE A 52 6.24 -4.92 1.00
N ASN A 53 7.15 -5.20 0.08
CA ASN A 53 6.90 -4.92 -1.32
C ASN A 53 6.16 -6.07 -1.97
N ILE A 54 4.94 -5.81 -2.41
CA ILE A 54 4.17 -6.74 -3.23
C ILE A 54 3.64 -5.91 -4.40
N PRO A 55 4.26 -6.02 -5.58
CA PRO A 55 3.85 -5.22 -6.74
C PRO A 55 2.35 -5.37 -7.03
N ARG A 56 1.75 -4.28 -7.52
CA ARG A 56 0.30 -4.24 -7.75
C ARG A 56 -0.20 -5.44 -8.56
N GLY A 57 0.56 -5.87 -9.58
CA GLY A 57 0.15 -6.97 -10.44
C GLY A 57 0.20 -8.34 -9.79
N LEU A 58 0.85 -8.46 -8.63
CA LEU A 58 1.01 -9.73 -7.91
C LEU A 58 0.23 -9.77 -6.61
N LEU A 59 -0.30 -8.61 -6.17
CA LEU A 59 -0.83 -8.47 -4.81
C LEU A 59 -1.89 -9.51 -4.46
N GLU A 60 -2.91 -9.66 -5.28
CA GLU A 60 -4.01 -10.58 -5.00
C GLU A 60 -3.54 -12.03 -4.91
N PHE A 61 -2.53 -12.38 -5.70
CA PHE A 61 -2.01 -13.74 -5.75
C PHE A 61 -1.05 -14.06 -4.61
N LYS A 62 -0.37 -13.04 -4.07
CA LYS A 62 0.74 -13.23 -3.14
C LYS A 62 0.44 -12.85 -1.70
N ILE A 63 -0.56 -12.01 -1.47
CA ILE A 63 -0.80 -11.48 -0.11
C ILE A 63 -1.01 -12.59 0.92
N GLY A 64 -1.69 -13.66 0.55
CA GLY A 64 -1.95 -14.79 1.44
C GLY A 64 -0.71 -15.61 1.80
N ASP A 65 0.38 -15.46 1.05
CA ASP A 65 1.62 -16.19 1.31
C ASP A 65 2.41 -15.57 2.48
N PHE A 66 2.09 -14.32 2.86
CA PHE A 66 2.76 -13.64 3.98
C PHE A 66 1.97 -13.88 5.26
N THR A 67 2.59 -14.55 6.21
CA THR A 67 1.95 -14.84 7.50
C THR A 67 1.39 -13.59 8.16
N ALA A 68 2.13 -12.49 8.11
CA ALA A 68 1.73 -11.23 8.70
C ALA A 68 0.50 -10.60 8.03
N LEU A 69 0.14 -11.06 6.83
CA LEU A 69 -0.92 -10.45 6.01
C LEU A 69 -2.06 -11.44 5.71
N SER A 70 -1.99 -12.66 6.23
CA SER A 70 -2.91 -13.73 5.82
C SER A 70 -4.29 -13.64 6.48
N HIS A 71 -4.41 -12.93 7.60
CA HIS A 71 -5.69 -12.78 8.28
C HIS A 71 -6.47 -11.60 7.72
N LYS A 72 -7.76 -11.80 7.47
CA LYS A 72 -8.62 -10.78 6.85
C LYS A 72 -8.90 -9.57 7.75
N ASP A 73 -8.69 -9.70 9.05
CA ASP A 73 -8.85 -8.59 10.01
C ASP A 73 -7.55 -7.82 10.28
N THR A 74 -6.44 -8.22 9.65
CA THR A 74 -5.17 -7.52 9.81
C THR A 74 -5.31 -6.07 9.36
N SER A 75 -4.81 -5.14 10.19
CA SER A 75 -4.79 -3.73 9.84
C SER A 75 -3.62 -3.44 8.89
N ILE A 76 -3.93 -2.99 7.69
CA ILE A 76 -2.94 -2.82 6.62
C ILE A 76 -3.07 -1.42 6.03
N VAL A 77 -1.93 -0.75 5.87
CA VAL A 77 -1.82 0.48 5.10
C VAL A 77 -1.09 0.16 3.80
N LEU A 78 -1.67 0.54 2.67
CA LEU A 78 -1.07 0.38 1.36
C LEU A 78 -0.58 1.73 0.85
N TYR A 79 0.48 1.73 0.05
CA TYR A 79 0.87 2.95 -0.66
C TYR A 79 1.50 2.63 -2.01
N CYS A 80 1.44 3.60 -2.91
CA CYS A 80 2.17 3.59 -4.17
C CYS A 80 2.90 4.93 -4.30
N LYS A 81 3.22 5.39 -5.51
CA LYS A 81 3.91 6.66 -5.69
C LYS A 81 3.03 7.84 -5.30
N THR A 82 1.82 7.89 -5.82
CA THR A 82 0.83 8.93 -5.48
C THR A 82 -0.37 8.31 -4.74
N SER A 83 -1.35 7.79 -5.44
CA SER A 83 -2.47 7.12 -4.80
C SER A 83 -3.21 6.15 -5.72
N GLY A 84 -2.95 6.18 -7.02
CA GLY A 84 -3.76 5.44 -7.99
C GLY A 84 -3.67 3.93 -7.85
N ARG A 85 -2.45 3.38 -7.91
CA ARG A 85 -2.26 1.93 -7.79
C ARG A 85 -2.74 1.42 -6.44
N ALA A 86 -2.47 2.17 -5.36
CA ALA A 86 -2.88 1.77 -4.02
C ALA A 86 -4.41 1.81 -3.86
N ALA A 87 -5.09 2.78 -4.47
CA ALA A 87 -6.55 2.84 -4.41
C ALA A 87 -7.19 1.62 -5.07
N LEU A 88 -6.71 1.25 -6.26
CA LEU A 88 -7.22 0.06 -6.95
C LEU A 88 -6.92 -1.21 -6.17
N ALA A 89 -5.71 -1.29 -5.58
CA ALA A 89 -5.31 -2.42 -4.75
C ALA A 89 -6.19 -2.54 -3.51
N ALA A 90 -6.44 -1.43 -2.81
CA ALA A 90 -7.25 -1.41 -1.60
C ALA A 90 -8.68 -1.90 -1.90
N LEU A 91 -9.27 -1.44 -3.00
CA LEU A 91 -10.61 -1.88 -3.38
C LEU A 91 -10.65 -3.39 -3.63
N ASN A 92 -9.65 -3.92 -4.32
CA ASN A 92 -9.60 -5.37 -4.58
C ASN A 92 -9.40 -6.18 -3.29
N LEU A 93 -8.58 -5.70 -2.37
CA LEU A 93 -8.42 -6.39 -1.10
C LEU A 93 -9.71 -6.40 -0.29
N GLN A 94 -10.48 -5.32 -0.32
CA GLN A 94 -11.81 -5.31 0.29
C GLN A 94 -12.73 -6.37 -0.33
N ARG A 95 -12.70 -6.51 -1.65
CA ARG A 95 -13.46 -7.54 -2.35
C ARG A 95 -13.03 -8.96 -1.96
N MET A 96 -11.76 -9.12 -1.57
CA MET A 96 -11.24 -10.39 -1.09
C MET A 96 -11.58 -10.65 0.38
N GLY A 97 -12.24 -9.70 1.06
CA GLY A 97 -12.68 -9.84 2.43
C GLY A 97 -11.79 -9.21 3.48
N TYR A 98 -10.74 -8.49 3.09
CA TYR A 98 -9.91 -7.73 4.04
C TYR A 98 -10.72 -6.57 4.59
N GLU A 99 -10.79 -6.45 5.93
CA GLU A 99 -11.70 -5.52 6.60
C GLU A 99 -11.05 -4.20 7.00
N ASN A 100 -9.74 -4.20 7.22
CA ASN A 100 -9.02 -3.06 7.80
C ASN A 100 -7.95 -2.55 6.85
N ILE A 101 -8.36 -2.12 5.66
CA ILE A 101 -7.46 -1.64 4.60
C ILE A 101 -7.60 -0.14 4.45
N ARG A 102 -6.46 0.57 4.45
CA ARG A 102 -6.42 2.01 4.18
C ARG A 102 -5.28 2.33 3.22
N SER A 103 -5.50 3.32 2.37
CA SER A 103 -4.50 3.80 1.41
C SER A 103 -3.88 5.10 1.92
N LEU A 104 -2.56 5.20 1.85
CA LEU A 104 -1.86 6.42 2.26
C LEU A 104 -2.15 7.55 1.26
N ALA A 105 -2.81 8.60 1.72
CA ALA A 105 -3.15 9.74 0.89
C ALA A 105 -1.87 10.41 0.36
N GLY A 106 -1.81 10.61 -0.96
CA GLY A 106 -0.64 11.18 -1.63
C GLY A 106 0.55 10.24 -1.78
N GLY A 107 0.51 9.05 -1.19
CA GLY A 107 1.51 8.00 -1.36
C GLY A 107 2.92 8.39 -0.95
N PHE A 108 3.88 7.73 -1.59
CA PHE A 108 5.30 7.92 -1.29
C PHE A 108 5.75 9.37 -1.53
N ASP A 109 5.22 10.02 -2.58
CA ASP A 109 5.57 11.42 -2.87
C ASP A 109 5.19 12.34 -1.70
N ALA A 110 4.00 12.18 -1.13
CA ALA A 110 3.57 12.96 0.04
C ALA A 110 4.42 12.64 1.27
N TRP A 111 4.77 11.37 1.45
CA TRP A 111 5.63 10.93 2.55
C TRP A 111 6.99 11.64 2.51
N VAL A 112 7.64 11.64 1.35
CA VAL A 112 8.93 12.30 1.15
C VAL A 112 8.81 13.82 1.31
N SER A 113 7.80 14.43 0.69
CA SER A 113 7.57 15.88 0.77
C SER A 113 7.28 16.33 2.19
N GLY A 114 6.69 15.45 3.00
CA GLY A 114 6.44 15.71 4.42
C GLY A 114 7.64 15.50 5.32
N GLY A 115 8.81 15.22 4.76
CA GLY A 115 10.04 15.07 5.53
C GLY A 115 10.14 13.77 6.30
N GLN A 116 9.34 12.77 5.95
CA GLN A 116 9.31 11.50 6.66
C GLN A 116 10.52 10.62 6.30
N LYS A 117 10.86 9.73 7.22
CA LYS A 117 12.01 8.84 7.06
C LYS A 117 11.79 7.85 5.92
N VAL A 118 12.82 7.69 5.10
CA VAL A 118 12.86 6.71 4.00
C VAL A 118 14.05 5.80 4.25
N VAL A 119 13.87 4.50 4.03
CA VAL A 119 14.95 3.52 4.11
C VAL A 119 15.22 2.94 2.73
N MET A 120 16.42 2.41 2.54
CA MET A 120 16.82 1.76 1.29
C MET A 120 17.36 0.38 1.61
N GLU A 121 16.98 -0.58 0.77
CA GLU A 121 17.45 -1.95 0.91
C GLU A 121 17.89 -2.46 -0.45
N THR A 122 18.83 -3.38 -0.45
CA THR A 122 19.31 -4.02 -1.67
C THR A 122 18.76 -5.44 -1.80
N ASP A 123 18.11 -5.95 -0.77
CA ASP A 123 17.57 -7.31 -0.72
C ASP A 123 16.06 -7.28 -0.98
N ILE A 124 15.62 -8.07 -1.95
CA ILE A 124 14.21 -8.16 -2.35
C ILE A 124 13.66 -9.57 -2.14
N THR A 125 14.26 -10.36 -1.26
CA THR A 125 13.84 -11.75 -1.07
C THR A 125 12.50 -11.90 -0.37
N GLN A 126 11.98 -10.83 0.24
CA GLN A 126 10.75 -10.90 1.03
C GLN A 126 9.51 -11.33 0.24
N TYR A 127 9.55 -11.24 -1.08
CA TYR A 127 8.42 -11.67 -1.92
C TYR A 127 8.87 -12.60 -3.05
N GLY A 128 10.09 -12.89 -3.11
CA GLY A 128 10.70 -13.67 -4.21
C GLY A 128 10.95 -15.04 -3.88
#